data_0452d0e7c30354223b4fd6495f32dade
#
_entry.id   0452d0e7c30354223b4fd6495f32dade
#
_cell.length_a   1.000
_cell.length_b   1.000
_cell.length_c   1.000
_cell.angle_alpha   90.00
_cell.angle_beta   90.00
_cell.angle_gamma   90.00
#
_symmetry.space_group_name_H-M   'P 1'
#
loop_
_entity.id
_entity.type
_entity.pdbx_description
1 polymer ?
#
loop_
_entity_poly.entity_id
_entity_poly.type
_entity_poly.pdbx_seq_one_letter_code
_entity_poly.pdbx_strand_id
1 'polypeptide(L)'
;MLVIDGADVASEDDFHSLLAGHPKVPGFYGRNLSALWDTITGLIERPFSIVWFNTDQSRERMGAGFDRIVAVLKEAEQRDAAEPWPDHQKFRAYLLTGPLQLPSELSI
;
A
#
# COMPACT_ATOMS: atom_id res chain seq x y z
N MET A 1 -4.00 -8.90 2.18
CA MET A 1 -3.30 -8.21 1.09
C MET A 1 -4.26 -7.30 0.34
N LEU A 2 -3.82 -6.10 0.01
CA LEU A 2 -4.59 -5.18 -0.81
C LEU A 2 -3.93 -5.06 -2.19
N VAL A 3 -4.67 -5.37 -3.25
CA VAL A 3 -4.18 -5.26 -4.63
C VAL A 3 -4.82 -4.03 -5.27
N ILE A 4 -3.99 -3.12 -5.77
CA ILE A 4 -4.43 -1.85 -6.35
C ILE A 4 -4.00 -1.80 -7.81
N ASP A 5 -4.96 -1.51 -8.71
CA ASP A 5 -4.66 -1.19 -10.10
C ASP A 5 -4.49 0.33 -10.21
N GLY A 6 -3.29 0.76 -10.61
CA GLY A 6 -2.99 2.19 -10.78
C GLY A 6 -3.87 2.90 -11.79
N ALA A 7 -4.48 2.17 -12.72
CA ALA A 7 -5.43 2.74 -13.65
C ALA A 7 -6.68 3.31 -12.95
N ASP A 8 -6.99 2.79 -11.76
CA ASP A 8 -8.16 3.19 -10.96
C ASP A 8 -7.82 4.26 -9.92
N VAL A 9 -6.56 4.68 -9.81
CA VAL A 9 -6.10 5.61 -8.77
C VAL A 9 -5.54 6.86 -9.43
N ALA A 10 -6.35 7.91 -9.46
CA ALA A 10 -6.00 9.20 -10.06
C ALA A 10 -5.77 10.29 -9.03
N SER A 11 -6.01 10.03 -7.73
CA SER A 11 -5.88 11.00 -6.65
C SER A 11 -5.52 10.31 -5.34
N GLU A 12 -5.07 11.10 -4.35
CA GLU A 12 -4.86 10.58 -3.00
C GLU A 12 -6.17 10.03 -2.42
N ASP A 13 -7.29 10.69 -2.67
CA ASP A 13 -8.59 10.23 -2.20
C ASP A 13 -8.94 8.85 -2.75
N ASP A 14 -8.63 8.58 -4.00
CA ASP A 14 -8.87 7.27 -4.61
C ASP A 14 -8.10 6.18 -3.85
N PHE A 15 -6.83 6.45 -3.54
CA PHE A 15 -6.01 5.52 -2.77
C PHE A 15 -6.60 5.26 -1.40
N HIS A 16 -6.94 6.32 -0.67
CA HIS A 16 -7.51 6.19 0.68
C HIS A 16 -8.85 5.45 0.67
N SER A 17 -9.67 5.66 -0.36
CA SER A 17 -10.94 4.97 -0.50
C SER A 17 -10.77 3.47 -0.71
N LEU A 18 -9.79 3.07 -1.53
CA LEU A 18 -9.49 1.66 -1.74
C LEU A 18 -8.98 1.00 -0.46
N LEU A 19 -8.09 1.67 0.26
CA LEU A 19 -7.59 1.15 1.53
C LEU A 19 -8.72 1.04 2.56
N ALA A 20 -9.56 2.07 2.67
CA ALA A 20 -10.68 2.08 3.61
C ALA A 20 -11.68 0.94 3.35
N GLY A 21 -11.77 0.47 2.12
CA GLY A 21 -12.65 -0.65 1.75
C GLY A 21 -12.13 -2.02 2.14
N HIS A 22 -10.89 -2.13 2.59
CA HIS A 22 -10.32 -3.42 2.97
C HIS A 22 -10.81 -3.85 4.36
N PRO A 23 -11.21 -5.13 4.55
CA PRO A 23 -11.77 -5.60 5.83
C PRO A 23 -10.85 -5.42 7.04
N LYS A 24 -9.53 -5.46 6.84
CA LYS A 24 -8.56 -5.31 7.93
C LYS A 24 -8.33 -3.85 8.34
N VAL A 25 -8.79 -2.89 7.56
CA VAL A 25 -8.61 -1.48 7.86
C VAL A 25 -9.73 -1.01 8.78
N PRO A 26 -9.40 -0.34 9.91
CA PRO A 26 -10.44 0.14 10.83
C PRO A 26 -11.45 1.05 10.15
N GLY A 27 -12.72 0.95 10.54
CA GLY A 27 -13.78 1.77 9.98
C GLY A 27 -13.61 3.27 10.25
N PHE A 28 -12.78 3.62 11.24
CA PHE A 28 -12.47 5.02 11.55
C PHE A 28 -11.24 5.56 10.81
N TYR A 29 -10.77 4.87 9.78
CA TYR A 29 -9.60 5.30 8.99
C TYR A 29 -9.79 6.75 8.50
N GLY A 30 -8.83 7.62 8.83
CA GLY A 30 -8.96 9.06 8.64
C GLY A 30 -8.69 9.58 7.23
N ARG A 31 -8.33 8.73 6.30
CA ARG A 31 -8.12 9.05 4.87
C ARG A 31 -7.13 10.20 4.62
N ASN A 32 -6.03 10.19 5.35
CA ASN A 32 -4.93 11.13 5.15
C ASN A 32 -3.60 10.42 5.43
N LEU A 33 -2.48 11.12 5.21
CA LEU A 33 -1.16 10.50 5.34
C LEU A 33 -0.84 10.09 6.77
N SER A 34 -1.26 10.88 7.77
CA SER A 34 -1.07 10.51 9.17
C SER A 34 -1.86 9.24 9.52
N ALA A 35 -3.10 9.14 9.06
CA ALA A 35 -3.93 7.96 9.29
C ALA A 35 -3.36 6.74 8.58
N LEU A 36 -2.80 6.92 7.38
CA LEU A 36 -2.14 5.85 6.64
C LEU A 36 -0.95 5.30 7.44
N TRP A 37 -0.10 6.18 7.95
CA TRP A 37 1.03 5.79 8.78
C TRP A 37 0.59 5.02 10.01
N ASP A 38 -0.36 5.57 10.77
CA ASP A 38 -0.86 4.96 12.00
C ASP A 38 -1.48 3.59 11.74
N THR A 39 -2.22 3.46 10.66
CA THR A 39 -2.88 2.21 10.28
C THR A 39 -1.85 1.13 9.98
N ILE A 40 -0.88 1.43 9.13
CA ILE A 40 0.11 0.44 8.69
C ILE A 40 1.07 0.08 9.82
N THR A 41 1.47 1.05 10.65
CA THR A 41 2.48 0.81 11.68
C THR A 41 1.91 0.30 12.99
N GLY A 42 0.62 0.45 13.26
CA GLY A 42 0.08 0.13 14.58
C GLY A 42 -1.32 -0.45 14.65
N LEU A 43 -2.15 -0.27 13.66
CA LEU A 43 -3.57 -0.64 13.77
C LEU A 43 -3.98 -1.84 12.94
N ILE A 44 -3.29 -2.12 11.84
CA ILE A 44 -3.67 -3.20 10.95
C ILE A 44 -3.10 -4.53 11.43
N GLU A 45 -3.91 -5.58 11.33
CA GLU A 45 -3.49 -6.93 11.70
C GLU A 45 -2.43 -7.47 10.74
N ARG A 46 -1.39 -8.06 11.31
CA ARG A 46 -0.30 -8.66 10.52
C ARG A 46 -0.62 -10.10 10.15
N PRO A 47 -0.11 -10.61 9.02
CA PRO A 47 0.68 -9.85 8.03
C PRO A 47 -0.21 -9.02 7.11
N PHE A 48 0.33 -7.92 6.59
CA PHE A 48 -0.36 -7.12 5.61
C PHE A 48 0.61 -6.67 4.51
N SER A 49 0.14 -6.65 3.28
CA SER A 49 0.91 -6.15 2.16
C SER A 49 0.02 -5.40 1.17
N ILE A 50 0.62 -4.47 0.45
CA ILE A 50 -0.03 -3.73 -0.63
C ILE A 50 0.72 -4.07 -1.91
N VAL A 51 -0.03 -4.46 -2.94
CA VAL A 51 0.52 -4.66 -4.29
C VAL A 51 -0.15 -3.61 -5.18
N TRP A 52 0.62 -2.63 -5.62
CA TRP A 52 0.14 -1.53 -6.46
C TRP A 52 0.81 -1.65 -7.82
N PHE A 53 0.07 -2.11 -8.81
CA PHE A 53 0.57 -2.26 -10.16
C PHE A 53 0.05 -1.13 -11.05
N ASN A 54 0.58 -0.99 -12.26
CA ASN A 54 0.32 0.15 -13.14
C ASN A 54 0.55 1.49 -12.44
N THR A 55 1.60 1.56 -11.61
CA THR A 55 1.90 2.79 -10.85
C THR A 55 2.29 3.95 -11.74
N ASP A 56 2.78 3.69 -12.95
CA ASP A 56 3.06 4.72 -13.94
C ASP A 56 1.81 5.53 -14.26
N GLN A 57 0.65 4.89 -14.35
CA GLN A 57 -0.62 5.57 -14.60
C GLN A 57 -1.05 6.42 -13.42
N SER A 58 -0.91 5.91 -12.19
CA SER A 58 -1.21 6.69 -10.99
C SER A 58 -0.27 7.88 -10.85
N ARG A 59 1.01 7.67 -11.08
CA ARG A 59 2.01 8.74 -10.98
C ARG A 59 1.69 9.89 -11.93
N GLU A 60 1.32 9.57 -13.15
CA GLU A 60 1.00 10.56 -14.16
C GLU A 60 -0.19 11.44 -13.75
N ARG A 61 -1.21 10.82 -13.17
CA ARG A 61 -2.44 11.52 -12.79
C ARG A 61 -2.33 12.22 -11.44
N MET A 62 -1.64 11.63 -10.47
CA MET A 62 -1.56 12.13 -9.10
C MET A 62 -0.44 13.14 -8.88
N GLY A 63 0.62 13.09 -9.70
CA GLY A 63 1.78 13.97 -9.50
C GLY A 63 2.38 13.81 -8.11
N ALA A 64 2.57 14.92 -7.39
CA ALA A 64 3.18 14.92 -6.07
C ALA A 64 2.40 14.10 -5.03
N GLY A 65 1.10 13.91 -5.24
CA GLY A 65 0.28 13.06 -4.36
C GLY A 65 0.74 11.61 -4.36
N PHE A 66 1.16 11.12 -5.53
CA PHE A 66 1.73 9.78 -5.64
C PHE A 66 3.00 9.66 -4.78
N ASP A 67 3.91 10.62 -4.91
CA ASP A 67 5.17 10.60 -4.16
C ASP A 67 4.95 10.66 -2.65
N ARG A 68 3.97 11.43 -2.18
CA ARG A 68 3.65 11.52 -0.76
C ARG A 68 3.16 10.18 -0.19
N ILE A 69 2.28 9.51 -0.90
CA ILE A 69 1.78 8.20 -0.47
C ILE A 69 2.91 7.16 -0.49
N VAL A 70 3.67 7.10 -1.58
CA VAL A 70 4.78 6.15 -1.71
C VAL A 70 5.81 6.35 -0.60
N ALA A 71 6.12 7.60 -0.25
CA ALA A 71 7.05 7.89 0.83
C ALA A 71 6.58 7.29 2.16
N VAL A 72 5.29 7.44 2.49
CA VAL A 72 4.73 6.86 3.72
C VAL A 72 4.82 5.34 3.69
N LEU A 73 4.45 4.72 2.58
CA LEU A 73 4.50 3.26 2.44
C LEU A 73 5.91 2.72 2.60
N LYS A 74 6.89 3.38 1.99
CA LYS A 74 8.30 2.94 2.06
C LYS A 74 8.91 3.17 3.43
N GLU A 75 8.61 4.27 4.10
CA GLU A 75 9.04 4.50 5.47
C GLU A 75 8.44 3.49 6.43
N ALA A 76 7.17 3.18 6.28
CA ALA A 76 6.49 2.18 7.10
C ALA A 76 7.11 0.79 6.89
N GLU A 77 7.45 0.44 5.64
CA GLU A 77 8.11 -0.81 5.33
C GLU A 77 9.49 -0.90 6.00
N GLN A 78 10.26 0.18 5.96
CA GLN A 78 11.59 0.24 6.58
C GLN A 78 11.50 0.13 8.09
N ARG A 79 10.57 0.84 8.71
CA ARG A 79 10.35 0.76 10.15
C ARG A 79 9.96 -0.65 10.56
N ASP A 80 9.05 -1.25 9.82
CA ASP A 80 8.58 -2.60 10.10
C ASP A 80 9.70 -3.64 9.95
N ALA A 81 10.59 -3.46 8.97
CA ALA A 81 11.71 -4.36 8.74
C ALA A 81 12.69 -4.39 9.92
N ALA A 82 12.75 -3.32 10.71
CA ALA A 82 13.63 -3.25 11.89
C ALA A 82 13.05 -3.94 13.12
N GLU A 83 11.78 -4.34 13.09
CA GLU A 83 11.13 -5.01 14.21
C GLU A 83 11.48 -6.51 14.25
N PRO A 84 11.39 -7.14 15.44
CA PRO A 84 11.89 -8.53 15.60
C PRO A 84 10.98 -9.63 15.10
N TRP A 85 9.80 -9.33 14.56
CA TRP A 85 8.92 -10.38 14.08
C TRP A 85 9.41 -11.01 12.78
N PRO A 86 8.95 -12.25 12.48
CA PRO A 86 9.39 -12.99 11.29
C PRO A 86 9.07 -12.26 9.98
N ASP A 87 9.87 -12.52 8.95
CA ASP A 87 9.69 -11.88 7.64
C ASP A 87 8.29 -12.06 7.07
N HIS A 88 7.67 -13.23 7.25
CA HIS A 88 6.32 -13.47 6.72
C HIS A 88 5.23 -12.65 7.42
N GLN A 89 5.54 -12.02 8.55
CA GLN A 89 4.61 -11.13 9.27
C GLN A 89 4.90 -9.65 9.06
N LYS A 90 5.95 -9.33 8.31
CA LYS A 90 6.32 -7.93 8.07
C LYS A 90 5.44 -7.29 7.01
N PHE A 91 5.23 -5.98 7.15
CA PHE A 91 4.55 -5.21 6.12
C PHE A 91 5.42 -5.09 4.87
N ARG A 92 4.81 -5.23 3.70
CA ARG A 92 5.48 -5.06 2.41
C ARG A 92 4.61 -4.22 1.47
N ALA A 93 5.26 -3.33 0.72
CA ALA A 93 4.63 -2.55 -0.33
C ALA A 93 5.34 -2.84 -1.65
N TYR A 94 4.64 -3.47 -2.58
CA TYR A 94 5.15 -3.80 -3.90
C TYR A 94 4.60 -2.81 -4.91
N LEU A 95 5.50 -2.07 -5.56
CA LEU A 95 5.15 -1.02 -6.52
C LEU A 95 5.64 -1.47 -7.90
N LEU A 96 4.71 -1.72 -8.80
CA LEU A 96 4.99 -2.24 -10.14
C LEU A 96 4.59 -1.22 -11.19
N THR A 97 5.51 -0.84 -12.06
CA THR A 97 5.26 0.20 -13.09
C THR A 97 4.38 -0.27 -14.23
N GLY A 98 4.32 -1.57 -14.46
CA GLY A 98 3.49 -2.15 -15.52
C GLY A 98 2.37 -3.02 -14.97
N PRO A 99 1.84 -3.92 -15.82
CA PRO A 99 0.75 -4.81 -15.40
C PRO A 99 1.17 -5.75 -14.29
N LEU A 100 0.19 -6.26 -13.56
CA LEU A 100 0.42 -7.19 -12.46
C LEU A 100 1.16 -8.43 -12.97
N GLN A 101 2.30 -8.73 -12.33
CA GLN A 101 3.07 -9.94 -12.59
C GLN A 101 3.35 -10.61 -11.25
N LEU A 102 2.92 -11.85 -11.11
CA LEU A 102 3.19 -12.65 -9.92
C LEU A 102 4.49 -13.43 -10.10
N PRO A 103 5.20 -13.73 -9.00
CA PRO A 103 6.37 -14.60 -9.07
C PRO A 103 6.01 -15.92 -9.77
N SER A 104 6.94 -16.49 -10.54
CA SER A 104 6.67 -17.70 -11.30
C SER A 104 6.24 -18.88 -10.44
N GLU A 105 6.71 -18.96 -9.20
CA GLU A 105 6.31 -20.02 -8.26
C GLU A 105 4.85 -19.87 -7.82
N LEU A 106 4.20 -18.74 -8.08
CA LEU A 106 2.77 -18.54 -7.82
C LEU A 106 1.92 -18.68 -9.07
N SER A 107 2.56 -18.82 -10.22
CA SER A 107 1.87 -19.04 -11.51
C SER A 107 1.65 -20.53 -11.71
N ILE A 108 0.45 -20.92 -11.88
CA ILE A 108 0.14 -22.33 -12.09
C ILE A 108 -0.49 -22.51 -13.44
#